data_ca4cb9e98252ece0551830d84626dcdf
#
_entry.id   ca4cb9e98252ece0551830d84626dcdf
#
_cell.length_a   1.000
_cell.length_b   1.000
_cell.length_c   1.000
_cell.angle_alpha   90.00
_cell.angle_beta   90.00
_cell.angle_gamma   90.00
#
_symmetry.space_group_name_H-M   'P 1'
#
loop_
_entity.id
_entity.type
_entity.pdbx_description
1 polymer ?
#
loop_
_entity_poly.entity_id
_entity_poly.type
_entity_poly.pdbx_seq_one_letter_code
_entity_poly.pdbx_strand_id
1 'polypeptide(L)'
;ALNNKDLRYAEWNWCNIREGKKAEDLIIEHNRIAKNIEKEPNGMIGWLTYVPHLGGANVPTFAHIVLYPDVESVMKNKMAERNGGWKDRRDYETEFAQCSGSFLMQEEILYRP
;
A
#
# COMPACT_ATOMS: atom_id res chain seq x y z
N ALA A 1 5.15 -12.31 26.64
CA ALA A 1 5.60 -12.29 25.23
C ALA A 1 4.40 -12.14 24.31
N LEU A 2 4.54 -11.33 23.29
CA LEU A 2 3.48 -11.16 22.32
C LEU A 2 3.33 -12.43 21.50
N ASN A 3 2.10 -12.82 21.31
CA ASN A 3 1.77 -13.89 20.40
C ASN A 3 1.98 -13.39 18.96
N ASN A 4 2.41 -14.24 18.05
CA ASN A 4 2.58 -13.90 16.64
C ASN A 4 1.32 -13.27 16.02
N LYS A 5 0.15 -13.56 16.56
CA LYS A 5 -1.12 -12.98 16.12
C LYS A 5 -1.20 -11.46 16.36
N ASP A 6 -0.41 -10.94 17.30
CA ASP A 6 -0.44 -9.53 17.66
C ASP A 6 0.62 -8.71 16.93
N LEU A 7 1.41 -9.37 16.10
CA LEU A 7 2.45 -8.73 15.30
C LEU A 7 2.12 -8.85 13.82
N ARG A 8 2.32 -7.78 13.10
CA ARG A 8 2.25 -7.78 11.65
C ARG A 8 3.16 -6.69 11.11
N TYR A 9 3.36 -6.67 9.83
CA TYR A 9 4.21 -5.69 9.19
C TYR A 9 3.39 -4.84 8.25
N ALA A 10 3.67 -3.55 8.24
CA ALA A 10 3.01 -2.58 7.39
C ALA A 10 4.05 -1.84 6.57
N GLU A 11 3.89 -1.87 5.26
CA GLU A 11 4.73 -1.10 4.36
C GLU A 11 3.99 0.16 3.95
N TRP A 12 4.53 1.32 4.32
CA TRP A 12 3.95 2.63 4.06
C TRP A 12 4.60 3.28 2.85
N ASN A 13 3.78 3.77 1.94
CA ASN A 13 4.24 4.54 0.79
C ASN A 13 3.45 5.86 0.74
N TRP A 14 4.16 6.97 0.79
CA TRP A 14 3.55 8.28 0.64
C TRP A 14 3.53 8.66 -0.82
N CYS A 15 2.36 9.08 -1.31
CA CYS A 15 2.15 9.40 -2.71
C CYS A 15 1.45 10.74 -2.90
N ASN A 16 1.72 11.37 -4.03
CA ASN A 16 1.02 12.57 -4.46
C ASN A 16 0.28 12.26 -5.75
N ILE A 17 -0.96 12.74 -5.86
CA ILE A 17 -1.75 12.59 -7.07
C ILE A 17 -1.07 13.41 -8.18
N ARG A 18 -0.91 12.81 -9.34
CA ARG A 18 -0.32 13.50 -10.49
C ARG A 18 -1.22 14.62 -10.98
N GLU A 19 -0.61 15.70 -11.49
CA GLU A 19 -1.33 16.79 -12.08
C GLU A 19 -2.23 16.28 -13.21
N GLY A 20 -3.45 16.77 -13.25
CA GLY A 20 -4.44 16.32 -14.23
C GLY A 20 -5.27 15.12 -13.81
N LYS A 21 -4.92 14.48 -12.71
CA LYS A 21 -5.69 13.36 -12.17
C LYS A 21 -6.49 13.81 -10.95
N LYS A 22 -7.68 13.22 -10.79
CA LYS A 22 -8.57 13.50 -9.66
C LYS A 22 -8.63 12.30 -8.74
N ALA A 23 -9.12 12.52 -7.51
CA ALA A 23 -9.32 11.45 -6.54
C ALA A 23 -10.18 10.32 -7.10
N GLU A 24 -11.17 10.65 -7.92
CA GLU A 24 -12.03 9.66 -8.57
C GLU A 24 -11.25 8.71 -9.47
N ASP A 25 -10.29 9.24 -10.23
CA ASP A 25 -9.44 8.45 -11.11
C ASP A 25 -8.62 7.44 -10.31
N LEU A 26 -8.11 7.87 -9.15
CA LEU A 26 -7.38 7.01 -8.24
C LEU A 26 -8.25 5.88 -7.69
N ILE A 27 -9.48 6.20 -7.29
CA ILE A 27 -10.39 5.19 -6.74
C ILE A 27 -10.67 4.09 -7.76
N ILE A 28 -10.90 4.48 -9.01
CA ILE A 28 -11.12 3.52 -10.10
C ILE A 28 -9.89 2.62 -10.29
N GLU A 29 -8.70 3.22 -10.33
CA GLU A 29 -7.45 2.47 -10.49
C GLU A 29 -7.16 1.58 -9.29
N HIS A 30 -7.39 2.07 -8.06
CA HIS A 30 -7.20 1.27 -6.85
C HIS A 30 -8.13 0.06 -6.83
N ASN A 31 -9.37 0.22 -7.26
CA ASN A 31 -10.32 -0.89 -7.33
C ASN A 31 -9.86 -1.94 -8.35
N ARG A 32 -9.31 -1.50 -9.47
CA ARG A 32 -8.75 -2.41 -10.49
C ARG A 32 -7.58 -3.21 -9.93
N ILE A 33 -6.67 -2.52 -9.24
CA ILE A 33 -5.50 -3.16 -8.63
C ILE A 33 -5.93 -4.13 -7.53
N ALA A 34 -6.92 -3.76 -6.71
CA ALA A 34 -7.42 -4.61 -5.64
C ALA A 34 -7.97 -5.93 -6.17
N LYS A 35 -8.66 -5.91 -7.30
CA LYS A 35 -9.15 -7.13 -7.94
C LYS A 35 -8.02 -8.04 -8.39
N ASN A 36 -6.92 -7.46 -8.87
CA ASN A 36 -5.74 -8.23 -9.25
C ASN A 36 -5.05 -8.83 -8.03
N ILE A 37 -5.01 -8.09 -6.92
CA ILE A 37 -4.44 -8.58 -5.67
C ILE A 37 -5.25 -9.76 -5.12
N GLU A 38 -6.58 -9.72 -5.23
CA GLU A 38 -7.43 -10.84 -4.81
C GLU A 38 -7.08 -12.13 -5.55
N LYS A 39 -6.75 -12.02 -6.83
CA LYS A 39 -6.38 -13.18 -7.64
C LYS A 39 -4.99 -13.71 -7.27
N GLU A 40 -4.08 -12.85 -6.92
CA GLU A 40 -2.68 -13.19 -6.67
C GLU A 40 -2.10 -12.29 -5.57
N PRO A 41 -2.41 -12.60 -4.28
CA PRO A 41 -2.04 -11.71 -3.17
C PRO A 41 -0.54 -11.56 -2.93
N ASN A 42 0.27 -12.53 -3.32
CA ASN A 42 1.73 -12.47 -3.13
C ASN A 42 2.14 -12.15 -1.70
N GLY A 43 1.52 -12.78 -0.72
CA GLY A 43 1.84 -12.61 0.69
C GLY A 43 1.13 -11.46 1.39
N MET A 44 0.43 -10.60 0.67
CA MET A 44 -0.31 -9.49 1.28
C MET A 44 -1.57 -9.98 1.96
N ILE A 45 -1.87 -9.43 3.14
CA ILE A 45 -3.13 -9.70 3.85
C ILE A 45 -4.05 -8.47 3.86
N GLY A 46 -3.57 -7.35 3.38
CA GLY A 46 -4.38 -6.15 3.27
C GLY A 46 -3.68 -5.07 2.49
N TRP A 47 -4.47 -4.19 1.91
CA TRP A 47 -3.99 -2.99 1.23
C TRP A 47 -4.95 -1.87 1.57
N LEU A 48 -4.42 -0.82 2.17
CA LEU A 48 -5.19 0.30 2.67
C LEU A 48 -4.71 1.59 2.03
N THR A 49 -5.63 2.54 1.91
CA THR A 49 -5.28 3.89 1.48
C THR A 49 -5.76 4.87 2.54
N TYR A 50 -4.87 5.73 3.00
CA TYR A 50 -5.21 6.81 3.92
C TYR A 50 -5.21 8.13 3.18
N VAL A 51 -6.34 8.82 3.23
CA VAL A 51 -6.53 10.11 2.59
C VAL A 51 -6.78 11.14 3.69
N PRO A 52 -6.10 12.30 3.68
CA PRO A 52 -6.35 13.34 4.68
C PRO A 52 -7.81 13.78 4.63
N HIS A 53 -8.45 13.83 5.79
CA HIS A 53 -9.84 14.26 5.93
C HIS A 53 -9.96 15.60 6.64
N LEU A 54 -9.08 15.84 7.62
CA LEU A 54 -9.01 17.09 8.36
C LEU A 54 -7.59 17.63 8.30
N GLY A 55 -7.43 18.92 8.41
CA GLY A 55 -6.14 19.57 8.66
C GLY A 55 -5.40 20.02 7.45
N GLY A 56 -5.71 19.91 6.31
CA GLY A 56 -4.99 20.41 5.15
C GLY A 56 -5.88 20.41 3.93
N ALA A 57 -6.54 21.52 3.71
CA ALA A 57 -7.30 21.66 2.48
C ALA A 57 -6.38 21.57 1.29
N ASN A 58 -6.76 20.80 0.27
CA ASN A 58 -6.07 20.72 -1.01
C ASN A 58 -4.69 20.07 -1.00
N VAL A 59 -4.43 19.18 -0.05
CA VAL A 59 -3.19 18.41 -0.09
C VAL A 59 -3.42 17.18 -0.97
N PRO A 60 -2.75 17.07 -2.12
CA PRO A 60 -2.91 15.91 -3.02
C PRO A 60 -2.14 14.69 -2.52
N THR A 61 -1.81 14.65 -1.24
CA THR A 61 -1.01 13.59 -0.63
C THR A 61 -1.89 12.54 0.00
N PHE A 62 -1.55 11.29 -0.22
CA PHE A 62 -2.20 10.15 0.40
C PHE A 62 -1.16 9.09 0.71
N ALA A 63 -1.53 8.08 1.48
CA ALA A 63 -0.63 6.99 1.82
C ALA A 63 -1.24 5.65 1.45
N HIS A 64 -0.42 4.78 0.87
CA HIS A 64 -0.74 3.37 0.69
C HIS A 64 -0.09 2.59 1.80
N ILE A 65 -0.81 1.63 2.35
CA ILE A 65 -0.28 0.75 3.37
C ILE A 65 -0.59 -0.68 2.96
N VAL A 66 0.47 -1.48 2.83
CA VAL A 66 0.35 -2.91 2.54
C VAL A 66 0.64 -3.68 3.81
N LEU A 67 -0.24 -4.60 4.16
CA LEU A 67 -0.12 -5.39 5.37
C LEU A 67 0.38 -6.80 5.07
N TYR A 68 1.29 -7.28 5.91
CA TYR A 68 1.87 -8.61 5.81
C TYR A 68 1.82 -9.29 7.18
N PRO A 69 1.54 -10.60 7.24
CA PRO A 69 1.50 -11.30 8.52
C PRO A 69 2.89 -11.59 9.10
N ASP A 70 3.92 -11.67 8.25
CA ASP A 70 5.26 -12.05 8.66
C ASP A 70 6.30 -11.55 7.66
N VAL A 71 7.57 -11.71 8.01
CA VAL A 71 8.69 -11.27 7.15
C VAL A 71 8.78 -12.10 5.87
N GLU A 72 8.46 -13.38 5.93
CA GLU A 72 8.48 -14.24 4.75
C GLU A 72 7.51 -13.74 3.69
N SER A 73 6.34 -13.27 4.10
CA SER A 73 5.35 -12.70 3.20
C SER A 73 5.84 -11.41 2.56
N VAL A 74 6.56 -10.57 3.32
CA VAL A 74 7.19 -9.36 2.79
C VAL A 74 8.18 -9.75 1.69
N MET A 75 9.03 -10.72 1.95
CA MET A 75 10.03 -11.17 0.98
C MET A 75 9.39 -11.77 -0.26
N LYS A 76 8.33 -12.53 -0.10
CA LYS A 76 7.56 -13.09 -1.22
C LYS A 76 7.04 -11.98 -2.14
N ASN A 77 6.51 -10.93 -1.55
CA ASN A 77 6.01 -9.78 -2.31
C ASN A 77 7.14 -9.08 -3.07
N LYS A 78 8.28 -8.87 -2.41
CA LYS A 78 9.43 -8.23 -3.04
C LYS A 78 9.97 -9.05 -4.21
N MET A 79 9.96 -10.36 -4.10
CA MET A 79 10.37 -11.23 -5.19
C MET A 79 9.39 -11.17 -6.36
N ALA A 80 8.10 -11.10 -6.08
CA ALA A 80 7.08 -10.94 -7.12
C ALA A 80 7.26 -9.60 -7.85
N GLU A 81 7.60 -8.52 -7.15
CA GLU A 81 7.94 -7.24 -7.76
C GLU A 81 9.15 -7.37 -8.69
N ARG A 82 10.20 -8.02 -8.22
CA ARG A 82 11.42 -8.22 -9.00
C ARG A 82 11.14 -9.04 -10.26
N ASN A 83 10.26 -10.01 -10.16
CA ASN A 83 9.93 -10.94 -11.26
C ASN A 83 8.86 -10.41 -12.22
N GLY A 84 8.59 -9.12 -12.22
CA GLY A 84 7.71 -8.49 -13.19
C GLY A 84 6.70 -7.51 -12.63
N GLY A 85 6.39 -7.59 -11.33
CA GLY A 85 5.43 -6.69 -10.70
C GLY A 85 5.84 -5.22 -10.73
N TRP A 86 7.15 -4.96 -10.86
CA TRP A 86 7.66 -3.59 -10.97
C TRP A 86 7.11 -2.83 -12.16
N LYS A 87 6.67 -3.53 -13.19
CA LYS A 87 6.10 -2.90 -14.38
C LYS A 87 4.78 -2.23 -14.08
N ASP A 88 3.92 -2.91 -13.34
CA ASP A 88 2.61 -2.36 -12.95
C ASP A 88 2.79 -1.16 -12.02
N ARG A 89 3.73 -1.25 -11.10
CA ARG A 89 4.05 -0.15 -10.20
C ARG A 89 4.59 1.06 -10.97
N ARG A 90 5.48 0.83 -11.93
CA ARG A 90 6.01 1.89 -12.79
C ARG A 90 4.90 2.59 -13.55
N ASP A 91 3.98 1.83 -14.13
CA ASP A 91 2.87 2.37 -14.91
C ASP A 91 1.94 3.20 -14.01
N TYR A 92 1.65 2.71 -12.80
CA TYR A 92 0.88 3.44 -11.83
C TYR A 92 1.54 4.76 -11.44
N GLU A 93 2.82 4.73 -11.13
CA GLU A 93 3.57 5.93 -10.73
C GLU A 93 3.72 6.93 -11.86
N THR A 94 3.78 6.45 -13.09
CA THR A 94 3.90 7.31 -14.26
C THR A 94 2.59 8.04 -14.54
N GLU A 95 1.46 7.37 -14.38
CA GLU A 95 0.17 7.89 -14.82
C GLU A 95 -0.66 8.50 -13.69
N PHE A 96 -0.71 7.89 -12.52
CA PHE A 96 -1.67 8.27 -11.48
C PHE A 96 -1.07 9.00 -10.29
N ALA A 97 0.05 8.55 -9.78
CA ALA A 97 0.59 9.08 -8.53
C ALA A 97 2.10 8.95 -8.47
N GLN A 98 2.72 9.99 -7.93
CA GLN A 98 4.14 9.97 -7.66
C GLN A 98 4.35 9.56 -6.20
N CYS A 99 4.98 8.42 -5.99
CA CYS A 99 5.23 7.89 -4.67
C CYS A 99 6.69 8.07 -4.27
N SER A 100 6.91 8.44 -3.02
CA SER A 100 8.24 8.62 -2.46
C SER A 100 8.49 7.54 -1.43
N GLY A 101 9.59 6.82 -1.57
CA GLY A 101 10.10 5.86 -0.61
C GLY A 101 9.09 4.94 0.06
N SER A 102 9.52 3.80 0.51
CA SER A 102 8.69 2.94 1.33
C SER A 102 9.36 2.69 2.67
N PHE A 103 8.54 2.61 3.72
CA PHE A 103 9.00 2.28 5.06
C PHE A 103 8.30 1.01 5.51
N LEU A 104 9.08 0.01 5.89
CA LEU A 104 8.52 -1.20 6.48
C LEU A 104 8.52 -1.01 7.99
N MET A 105 7.34 -1.13 8.59
CA MET A 105 7.14 -0.97 10.02
C MET A 105 6.56 -2.23 10.62
N GLN A 106 7.00 -2.58 11.83
CA GLN A 106 6.39 -3.64 12.60
C GLN A 106 5.24 -3.03 13.39
N GLU A 107 4.05 -3.59 13.24
CA GLU A 107 2.89 -3.22 14.02
C GLU A 107 2.72 -4.16 15.19
N GLU A 108 2.37 -3.59 16.32
CA GLU A 108 2.10 -4.35 17.54
C GLU A 108 0.77 -3.88 18.10
N ILE A 109 -0.13 -4.81 18.37
CA ILE A 109 -1.43 -4.46 18.96
C ILE A 109 -1.26 -4.34 20.46
N LEU A 110 -1.38 -3.10 20.97
CA LEU A 110 -1.21 -2.82 22.38
C LEU A 110 -2.51 -2.95 23.18
N TYR A 111 -3.65 -2.85 22.51
CA TYR A 111 -4.97 -2.96 23.13
C TYR A 111 -5.93 -3.65 22.17
N ARG A 112 -6.69 -4.58 22.72
CA ARG A 112 -7.74 -5.28 21.95
C ARG A 112 -8.98 -5.35 22.83
N PRO A 113 -10.13 -4.82 22.37
CA PRO A 113 -11.37 -4.87 23.14
C PRO A 113 -11.90 -6.27 23.36
#